data_0fa05140c05e3af8bc9614cab3199bb7
#
_entry.id   0fa05140c05e3af8bc9614cab3199bb7
#
_cell.length_a   1.000
_cell.length_b   1.000
_cell.length_c   1.000
_cell.angle_alpha   90.00
_cell.angle_beta   90.00
_cell.angle_gamma   90.00
#
_symmetry.space_group_name_H-M   'P 1'
#
loop_
_entity.id
_entity.type
_entity.pdbx_description
1 polymer ?
#
loop_
_entity_poly.entity_id
_entity_poly.type
_entity_poly.pdbx_seq_one_letter_code
_entity_poly.pdbx_strand_id
1 'polypeptide(L)'
;MFKRSVAAILLVTAMACTGHTAELKLLGPVSLRVVLPSQLQQFGTSSGHNVTVGYDTLGSITRRITEGEAVDVAMVSPAQIEDLQKRGKLLADNGAEIARVGFTVFVKKGAPGPDLSSVDALKRALLAANSIVLGNPAAGGGAGVFTAGLMQRVGVESDIKSRTRLVRSGTEVAETVAKGEAEMGIGVASDAAIVPDIETIALPSPVQSYSVYVAGISAGSTQVDAARDLIAFLTSPSVKQALTAGGFETP
;
A
#
# COMPACT_ATOMS: atom_id res chain seq x y z
N MET A 1 38.40 51.72 -51.13
CA MET A 1 38.26 50.28 -50.76
C MET A 1 37.55 50.16 -49.43
N PHE A 2 36.24 49.94 -49.44
CA PHE A 2 35.45 49.79 -48.23
C PHE A 2 35.15 48.30 -48.05
N LYS A 3 35.69 47.67 -46.98
CA LYS A 3 35.36 46.29 -46.57
C LYS A 3 34.11 46.35 -45.70
N ARG A 4 33.00 45.79 -46.18
CA ARG A 4 31.80 45.56 -45.43
C ARG A 4 31.89 44.21 -44.67
N SER A 5 32.02 44.26 -43.36
CA SER A 5 31.92 43.07 -42.51
C SER A 5 30.44 42.79 -42.25
N VAL A 6 29.97 41.64 -42.71
CA VAL A 6 28.62 41.12 -42.40
C VAL A 6 28.73 40.30 -41.13
N ALA A 7 28.17 40.79 -40.03
CA ALA A 7 28.03 40.03 -38.79
C ALA A 7 26.79 39.15 -38.91
N ALA A 8 26.97 37.82 -38.96
CA ALA A 8 25.87 36.87 -38.89
C ALA A 8 25.46 36.69 -37.44
N ILE A 9 24.27 37.15 -37.10
CA ILE A 9 23.63 36.92 -35.81
C ILE A 9 23.00 35.53 -35.86
N LEU A 10 23.59 34.56 -35.14
CA LEU A 10 22.98 33.25 -34.88
C LEU A 10 21.88 33.42 -33.82
N LEU A 11 20.64 33.36 -34.26
CA LEU A 11 19.47 33.32 -33.36
C LEU A 11 19.34 31.88 -32.83
N VAL A 12 19.82 31.64 -31.60
CA VAL A 12 19.60 30.38 -30.88
C VAL A 12 18.17 30.44 -30.32
N THR A 13 17.23 29.80 -31.01
CA THR A 13 15.89 29.59 -30.53
C THR A 13 15.93 28.54 -29.41
N ALA A 14 15.93 28.98 -28.15
CA ALA A 14 15.70 28.10 -27.02
C ALA A 14 14.24 27.59 -27.11
N MET A 15 14.08 26.34 -27.51
CA MET A 15 12.81 25.63 -27.37
C MET A 15 12.57 25.50 -25.88
N ALA A 16 11.79 26.41 -25.29
CA ALA A 16 11.22 26.22 -23.98
C ALA A 16 10.25 25.05 -24.10
N CYS A 17 10.63 23.88 -23.56
CA CYS A 17 9.67 22.82 -23.25
C CYS A 17 8.66 23.43 -22.27
N THR A 18 7.51 23.88 -22.77
CA THR A 18 6.37 24.19 -21.93
C THR A 18 5.83 22.88 -21.37
N GLY A 19 6.44 22.42 -20.28
CA GLY A 19 5.92 21.30 -19.53
C GLY A 19 4.48 21.61 -19.13
N HIS A 20 3.52 20.89 -19.68
CA HIS A 20 2.11 21.03 -19.32
C HIS A 20 1.98 20.51 -17.88
N THR A 21 1.64 21.39 -16.93
CA THR A 21 1.31 21.00 -15.56
C THR A 21 -0.02 20.23 -15.61
N ALA A 22 0.00 18.97 -15.20
CA ALA A 22 -1.19 18.13 -15.11
C ALA A 22 -1.72 18.10 -13.67
N GLU A 23 -3.03 18.09 -13.55
CA GLU A 23 -3.75 17.81 -12.30
C GLU A 23 -4.21 16.35 -12.34
N LEU A 24 -3.54 15.48 -11.58
CA LEU A 24 -3.83 14.05 -11.54
C LEU A 24 -4.67 13.69 -10.32
N LYS A 25 -5.61 12.78 -10.50
CA LYS A 25 -6.35 12.14 -9.42
C LYS A 25 -5.96 10.68 -9.29
N LEU A 26 -5.44 10.31 -8.12
CA LEU A 26 -5.07 8.96 -7.74
C LEU A 26 -6.10 8.40 -6.73
N LEU A 27 -6.58 7.18 -6.94
CA LEU A 27 -7.25 6.40 -5.90
C LEU A 27 -6.31 5.31 -5.39
N GLY A 28 -6.01 5.31 -4.11
CA GLY A 28 -5.06 4.40 -3.49
C GLY A 28 -5.57 3.73 -2.21
N PRO A 29 -5.03 2.57 -1.83
CA PRO A 29 -5.42 1.87 -0.61
C PRO A 29 -5.05 2.67 0.64
N VAL A 30 -5.91 2.58 1.66
CA VAL A 30 -5.75 3.30 2.95
C VAL A 30 -4.38 3.03 3.59
N SER A 31 -3.86 1.80 3.47
CA SER A 31 -2.55 1.40 4.02
C SER A 31 -1.37 2.23 3.50
N LEU A 32 -1.46 2.73 2.26
CA LEU A 32 -0.42 3.57 1.67
C LEU A 32 -0.46 5.04 2.13
N ARG A 33 -1.45 5.44 2.94
CA ARG A 33 -1.56 6.80 3.47
C ARG A 33 -0.33 7.26 4.26
N VAL A 34 0.40 6.32 4.84
CA VAL A 34 1.59 6.62 5.65
C VAL A 34 2.82 6.96 4.80
N VAL A 35 2.85 6.51 3.54
CA VAL A 35 4.00 6.69 2.64
C VAL A 35 3.71 7.67 1.52
N LEU A 36 2.58 7.52 0.82
CA LEU A 36 2.30 8.25 -0.41
C LEU A 36 2.33 9.78 -0.29
N PRO A 37 1.84 10.44 0.77
CA PRO A 37 1.77 11.90 0.78
C PRO A 37 3.12 12.59 0.55
N SER A 38 4.18 12.13 1.23
CA SER A 38 5.53 12.69 1.07
C SER A 38 6.11 12.39 -0.32
N GLN A 39 5.82 11.21 -0.87
CA GLN A 39 6.29 10.82 -2.19
C GLN A 39 5.57 11.61 -3.30
N LEU A 40 4.27 11.82 -3.19
CA LEU A 40 3.50 12.62 -4.15
C LEU A 40 3.90 14.10 -4.13
N GLN A 41 4.25 14.65 -2.96
CA GLN A 41 4.85 15.98 -2.87
C GLN A 41 6.18 16.06 -3.61
N GLN A 42 7.05 15.03 -3.45
CA GLN A 42 8.32 14.95 -4.16
C GLN A 42 8.11 14.84 -5.68
N PHE A 43 7.15 14.02 -6.13
CA PHE A 43 6.76 13.94 -7.54
C PHE A 43 6.33 15.30 -8.08
N GLY A 44 5.45 16.01 -7.38
CA GLY A 44 5.02 17.35 -7.77
C GLY A 44 6.16 18.33 -7.92
N THR A 45 7.11 18.32 -6.99
CA THR A 45 8.30 19.18 -7.04
C THR A 45 9.21 18.87 -8.23
N SER A 46 9.35 17.59 -8.60
CA SER A 46 10.28 17.17 -9.67
C SER A 46 9.67 17.23 -11.07
N SER A 47 8.38 16.96 -11.21
CA SER A 47 7.69 16.90 -12.51
C SER A 47 6.89 18.15 -12.86
N GLY A 48 6.54 18.97 -11.87
CA GLY A 48 5.61 20.09 -12.03
C GLY A 48 4.13 19.67 -12.07
N HIS A 49 3.82 18.37 -11.91
CA HIS A 49 2.45 17.88 -11.88
C HIS A 49 1.90 17.90 -10.44
N ASN A 50 0.59 18.09 -10.29
CA ASN A 50 -0.09 17.99 -9.00
C ASN A 50 -0.86 16.67 -8.91
N VAL A 51 -0.82 16.00 -7.76
CA VAL A 51 -1.55 14.75 -7.53
C VAL A 51 -2.46 14.91 -6.31
N THR A 52 -3.76 14.77 -6.54
CA THR A 52 -4.75 14.62 -5.47
C THR A 52 -5.00 13.15 -5.24
N VAL A 53 -4.93 12.69 -3.99
CA VAL A 53 -5.14 11.28 -3.65
C VAL A 53 -6.40 11.08 -2.80
N GLY A 54 -7.25 10.14 -3.23
CA GLY A 54 -8.36 9.60 -2.45
C GLY A 54 -7.99 8.22 -1.90
N TYR A 55 -8.09 8.04 -0.58
CA TYR A 55 -7.79 6.76 0.07
C TYR A 55 -9.08 6.00 0.38
N ASP A 56 -9.10 4.69 0.02
CA ASP A 56 -10.25 3.84 0.29
C ASP A 56 -9.82 2.35 0.36
N THR A 57 -10.76 1.45 0.64
CA THR A 57 -10.55 0.01 0.49
C THR A 57 -10.49 -0.37 -1.00
N LEU A 58 -9.78 -1.44 -1.34
CA LEU A 58 -9.64 -1.89 -2.73
C LEU A 58 -11.01 -2.15 -3.40
N GLY A 59 -11.96 -2.72 -2.65
CA GLY A 59 -13.32 -2.94 -3.15
C GLY A 59 -14.09 -1.63 -3.41
N SER A 60 -13.92 -0.64 -2.54
CA SER A 60 -14.54 0.68 -2.71
C SER A 60 -13.94 1.42 -3.92
N ILE A 61 -12.61 1.39 -4.08
CA ILE A 61 -11.93 1.96 -5.26
C ILE A 61 -12.48 1.33 -6.54
N THR A 62 -12.55 0.00 -6.60
CA THR A 62 -13.10 -0.72 -7.77
C THR A 62 -14.54 -0.30 -8.07
N ARG A 63 -15.39 -0.21 -7.05
CA ARG A 63 -16.78 0.25 -7.20
C ARG A 63 -16.85 1.67 -7.75
N ARG A 64 -16.11 2.62 -7.17
CA ARG A 64 -16.08 4.04 -7.59
C ARG A 64 -15.70 4.17 -9.07
N ILE A 65 -14.68 3.43 -9.53
CA ILE A 65 -14.27 3.40 -10.94
C ILE A 65 -15.36 2.81 -11.83
N THR A 66 -16.00 1.72 -11.39
CA THR A 66 -17.07 1.08 -12.14
C THR A 66 -18.30 1.98 -12.30
N GLU A 67 -18.62 2.75 -11.25
CA GLU A 67 -19.68 3.76 -11.22
C GLU A 67 -19.35 5.04 -12.02
N GLY A 68 -18.14 5.14 -12.56
CA GLY A 68 -17.75 6.22 -13.49
C GLY A 68 -17.09 7.41 -12.80
N GLU A 69 -16.57 7.27 -11.59
CA GLU A 69 -15.78 8.34 -10.98
C GLU A 69 -14.55 8.66 -11.82
N ALA A 70 -14.37 9.94 -12.13
CA ALA A 70 -13.20 10.41 -12.86
C ALA A 70 -11.93 10.22 -12.01
N VAL A 71 -10.97 9.50 -12.54
CA VAL A 71 -9.68 9.18 -11.93
C VAL A 71 -8.65 9.00 -13.04
N ASP A 72 -7.38 9.31 -12.77
CA ASP A 72 -6.29 9.12 -13.73
C ASP A 72 -5.52 7.83 -13.43
N VAL A 73 -5.21 7.59 -12.16
CA VAL A 73 -4.51 6.38 -11.71
C VAL A 73 -5.28 5.72 -10.56
N ALA A 74 -5.41 4.41 -10.62
CA ALA A 74 -6.00 3.61 -9.56
C ALA A 74 -5.04 2.53 -9.09
N MET A 75 -4.94 2.32 -7.78
CA MET A 75 -4.21 1.21 -7.16
C MET A 75 -5.21 0.21 -6.58
N VAL A 76 -5.23 -0.98 -7.15
CA VAL A 76 -6.11 -2.09 -6.73
C VAL A 76 -5.34 -3.41 -6.74
N SER A 77 -5.99 -4.53 -6.43
CA SER A 77 -5.35 -5.85 -6.49
C SER A 77 -5.14 -6.32 -7.95
N PRO A 78 -4.23 -7.27 -8.22
CA PRO A 78 -4.03 -7.84 -9.55
C PRO A 78 -5.33 -8.32 -10.21
N ALA A 79 -6.16 -9.06 -9.47
CA ALA A 79 -7.45 -9.55 -10.00
C ALA A 79 -8.42 -8.42 -10.36
N GLN A 80 -8.41 -7.32 -9.59
CA GLN A 80 -9.23 -6.14 -9.88
C GLN A 80 -8.70 -5.34 -11.08
N ILE A 81 -7.39 -5.28 -11.28
CA ILE A 81 -6.79 -4.70 -12.51
C ILE A 81 -7.34 -5.45 -13.73
N GLU A 82 -7.24 -6.78 -13.72
CA GLU A 82 -7.72 -7.61 -14.85
C GLU A 82 -9.22 -7.41 -15.12
N ASP A 83 -10.05 -7.37 -14.07
CA ASP A 83 -11.50 -7.16 -14.22
C ASP A 83 -11.81 -5.77 -14.78
N LEU A 84 -11.17 -4.72 -14.26
CA LEU A 84 -11.37 -3.35 -14.73
C LEU A 84 -10.86 -3.14 -16.17
N GLN A 85 -9.77 -3.80 -16.57
CA GLN A 85 -9.27 -3.80 -17.94
C GLN A 85 -10.26 -4.49 -18.89
N LYS A 86 -10.76 -5.68 -18.53
CA LYS A 86 -11.78 -6.40 -19.30
C LYS A 86 -13.06 -5.58 -19.50
N ARG A 87 -13.41 -4.73 -18.52
CA ARG A 87 -14.56 -3.81 -18.61
C ARG A 87 -14.24 -2.48 -19.32
N GLY A 88 -13.03 -2.30 -19.83
CA GLY A 88 -12.60 -1.07 -20.49
C GLY A 88 -12.51 0.15 -19.57
N LYS A 89 -12.35 -0.06 -18.26
CA LYS A 89 -12.21 1.01 -17.27
C LYS A 89 -10.77 1.41 -17.02
N LEU A 90 -9.82 0.50 -17.21
CA LEU A 90 -8.38 0.75 -17.18
C LEU A 90 -7.75 0.38 -18.52
N LEU A 91 -6.65 1.01 -18.88
CA LEU A 91 -5.86 0.69 -20.05
C LEU A 91 -5.20 -0.69 -19.90
N ALA A 92 -5.13 -1.46 -21.00
CA ALA A 92 -4.77 -2.88 -20.95
C ALA A 92 -3.29 -3.17 -20.61
N ASP A 93 -2.37 -2.25 -20.90
CA ASP A 93 -0.92 -2.48 -20.92
C ASP A 93 -0.11 -1.68 -19.88
N ASN A 94 -0.78 -1.07 -18.91
CA ASN A 94 -0.14 -0.12 -17.98
C ASN A 94 -0.24 -0.50 -16.50
N GLY A 95 -0.34 -1.78 -16.18
CA GLY A 95 -0.34 -2.24 -14.79
C GLY A 95 1.09 -2.37 -14.25
N ALA A 96 1.42 -1.69 -13.14
CA ALA A 96 2.69 -1.85 -12.43
C ALA A 96 2.46 -2.23 -10.97
N GLU A 97 3.08 -3.30 -10.50
CA GLU A 97 3.11 -3.62 -9.08
C GLU A 97 3.90 -2.54 -8.34
N ILE A 98 3.26 -1.90 -7.38
CA ILE A 98 3.86 -0.82 -6.59
C ILE A 98 4.42 -1.38 -5.29
N ALA A 99 3.63 -2.18 -4.59
CA ALA A 99 3.99 -2.75 -3.31
C ALA A 99 3.10 -3.93 -2.97
N ARG A 100 3.55 -4.71 -2.01
CA ARG A 100 2.73 -5.67 -1.29
C ARG A 100 2.97 -5.58 0.20
N VAL A 101 1.99 -5.94 1.00
CA VAL A 101 2.13 -5.97 2.45
C VAL A 101 1.66 -7.32 2.98
N GLY A 102 2.54 -7.97 3.76
CA GLY A 102 2.28 -9.26 4.38
C GLY A 102 1.64 -9.13 5.75
N PHE A 103 0.99 -10.20 6.19
CA PHE A 103 0.53 -10.32 7.56
C PHE A 103 1.67 -10.75 8.48
N THR A 104 1.71 -10.17 9.67
CA THR A 104 2.74 -10.41 10.68
C THR A 104 2.11 -10.57 12.05
N VAL A 105 2.80 -11.28 12.93
CA VAL A 105 2.55 -11.24 14.36
C VAL A 105 3.23 -10.01 14.93
N PHE A 106 2.53 -9.25 15.73
CA PHE A 106 3.03 -8.10 16.50
C PHE A 106 3.37 -8.53 17.90
N VAL A 107 4.55 -8.17 18.35
CA VAL A 107 4.99 -8.30 19.73
C VAL A 107 5.59 -6.98 20.21
N LYS A 108 5.58 -6.74 21.53
CA LYS A 108 6.23 -5.57 22.09
C LYS A 108 7.73 -5.67 21.86
N LYS A 109 8.35 -4.58 21.48
CA LYS A 109 9.80 -4.51 21.24
C LYS A 109 10.58 -4.96 22.47
N GLY A 110 11.53 -5.90 22.24
CA GLY A 110 12.34 -6.51 23.29
C GLY A 110 11.65 -7.61 24.10
N ALA A 111 10.39 -7.93 23.81
CA ALA A 111 9.74 -9.13 24.34
C ALA A 111 10.28 -10.39 23.64
N PRO A 112 10.29 -11.56 24.31
CA PRO A 112 10.63 -12.81 23.65
C PRO A 112 9.64 -13.06 22.49
N GLY A 113 10.16 -13.11 21.25
CA GLY A 113 9.35 -13.40 20.09
C GLY A 113 8.88 -14.86 20.10
N PRO A 114 7.64 -15.17 19.68
CA PRO A 114 7.18 -16.54 19.53
C PRO A 114 7.92 -17.26 18.38
N ASP A 115 8.07 -18.56 18.49
CA ASP A 115 8.50 -19.41 17.36
C ASP A 115 7.36 -19.46 16.32
N LEU A 116 7.63 -18.99 15.11
CA LEU A 116 6.72 -19.00 13.97
C LEU A 116 7.31 -19.74 12.76
N SER A 117 8.26 -20.66 12.99
CA SER A 117 8.95 -21.42 11.95
C SER A 117 8.05 -22.35 11.14
N SER A 118 6.88 -22.69 11.69
CA SER A 118 5.89 -23.56 11.06
C SER A 118 4.46 -23.21 11.49
N VAL A 119 3.46 -23.77 10.80
CA VAL A 119 2.04 -23.60 11.18
C VAL A 119 1.78 -24.22 12.58
N ASP A 120 2.42 -25.33 12.90
CA ASP A 120 2.30 -25.94 14.23
C ASP A 120 2.98 -25.08 15.32
N ALA A 121 4.08 -24.41 14.98
CA ALA A 121 4.74 -23.47 15.89
C ALA A 121 3.81 -22.25 16.14
N LEU A 122 3.22 -21.67 15.10
CA LEU A 122 2.22 -20.61 15.22
C LEU A 122 1.05 -21.06 16.10
N LYS A 123 0.54 -22.28 15.87
CA LYS A 123 -0.56 -22.85 16.69
C LYS A 123 -0.17 -22.91 18.17
N ARG A 124 1.01 -23.44 18.48
CA ARG A 124 1.51 -23.49 19.87
C ARG A 124 1.66 -22.10 20.48
N ALA A 125 2.19 -21.15 19.72
CA ALA A 125 2.34 -19.75 20.18
C ALA A 125 1.00 -19.11 20.51
N LEU A 126 0.00 -19.27 19.64
CA LEU A 126 -1.36 -18.76 19.88
C LEU A 126 -2.02 -19.40 21.09
N LEU A 127 -1.82 -20.72 21.28
CA LEU A 127 -2.36 -21.45 22.44
C LEU A 127 -1.65 -21.10 23.75
N ALA A 128 -0.38 -20.74 23.71
CA ALA A 128 0.42 -20.34 24.89
C ALA A 128 0.21 -18.90 25.31
N ALA A 129 -0.15 -17.99 24.40
CA ALA A 129 -0.31 -16.58 24.68
C ALA A 129 -1.41 -16.32 25.73
N ASN A 130 -1.13 -15.49 26.73
CA ASN A 130 -2.10 -15.12 27.78
C ASN A 130 -3.16 -14.14 27.29
N SER A 131 -2.83 -13.30 26.32
CA SER A 131 -3.74 -12.32 25.74
C SER A 131 -3.39 -12.05 24.28
N ILE A 132 -4.44 -11.99 23.43
CA ILE A 132 -4.32 -11.79 21.99
C ILE A 132 -5.22 -10.63 21.59
N VAL A 133 -4.78 -9.80 20.66
CA VAL A 133 -5.60 -8.77 20.04
C VAL A 133 -5.67 -8.97 18.53
N LEU A 134 -6.86 -8.93 17.96
CA LEU A 134 -7.13 -9.12 16.53
C LEU A 134 -8.08 -8.04 16.03
N GLY A 135 -8.01 -7.77 14.71
CA GLY A 135 -9.02 -6.94 14.06
C GLY A 135 -10.41 -7.60 14.09
N ASN A 136 -11.43 -6.80 14.32
CA ASN A 136 -12.81 -7.28 14.28
C ASN A 136 -13.25 -7.51 12.81
N PRO A 137 -13.59 -8.74 12.40
CA PRO A 137 -14.04 -9.01 11.04
C PRO A 137 -15.33 -8.25 10.66
N ALA A 138 -16.18 -7.93 11.62
CA ALA A 138 -17.41 -7.16 11.40
C ALA A 138 -17.15 -5.65 11.15
N ALA A 139 -15.94 -5.15 11.42
CA ALA A 139 -15.57 -3.76 11.14
C ALA A 139 -15.31 -3.49 9.65
N GLY A 140 -15.38 -4.51 8.78
CA GLY A 140 -15.22 -4.38 7.32
C GLY A 140 -13.79 -4.27 6.82
N GLY A 141 -12.80 -4.37 7.69
CA GLY A 141 -11.38 -4.38 7.31
C GLY A 141 -10.90 -5.76 6.87
N GLY A 142 -10.13 -5.83 5.76
CA GLY A 142 -9.59 -7.10 5.24
C GLY A 142 -8.71 -7.85 6.26
N ALA A 143 -8.01 -7.13 7.13
CA ALA A 143 -7.17 -7.72 8.18
C ALA A 143 -8.00 -8.54 9.19
N GLY A 144 -9.14 -8.04 9.64
CA GLY A 144 -10.03 -8.76 10.55
C GLY A 144 -10.59 -10.04 9.93
N VAL A 145 -11.01 -9.97 8.65
CA VAL A 145 -11.51 -11.14 7.91
C VAL A 145 -10.40 -12.19 7.75
N PHE A 146 -9.20 -11.75 7.37
CA PHE A 146 -8.06 -12.66 7.22
C PHE A 146 -7.70 -13.36 8.54
N THR A 147 -7.59 -12.60 9.64
CA THR A 147 -7.20 -13.17 10.95
C THR A 147 -8.24 -14.14 11.48
N ALA A 148 -9.54 -13.85 11.33
CA ALA A 148 -10.60 -14.78 11.67
C ALA A 148 -10.48 -16.10 10.87
N GLY A 149 -10.31 -16.03 9.55
CA GLY A 149 -10.09 -17.20 8.71
C GLY A 149 -8.78 -17.93 9.03
N LEU A 150 -7.74 -17.23 9.46
CA LEU A 150 -6.49 -17.83 9.91
C LEU A 150 -6.71 -18.67 11.19
N MET A 151 -7.42 -18.14 12.19
CA MET A 151 -7.70 -18.84 13.44
C MET A 151 -8.50 -20.13 13.20
N GLN A 152 -9.44 -20.11 12.26
CA GLN A 152 -10.21 -21.29 11.84
C GLN A 152 -9.30 -22.32 11.15
N ARG A 153 -8.46 -21.89 10.17
CA ARG A 153 -7.55 -22.80 9.46
C ARG A 153 -6.52 -23.47 10.37
N VAL A 154 -6.01 -22.73 11.35
CA VAL A 154 -5.06 -23.24 12.35
C VAL A 154 -5.75 -24.06 13.42
N GLY A 155 -7.09 -23.95 13.53
CA GLY A 155 -7.91 -24.71 14.46
C GLY A 155 -7.71 -24.32 15.92
N VAL A 156 -7.67 -22.99 16.21
CA VAL A 156 -7.49 -22.46 17.57
C VAL A 156 -8.60 -21.48 17.99
N GLU A 157 -9.54 -21.15 17.10
CA GLU A 157 -10.53 -20.09 17.31
C GLU A 157 -11.27 -20.21 18.65
N SER A 158 -11.76 -21.42 18.97
CA SER A 158 -12.48 -21.67 20.23
C SER A 158 -11.58 -21.56 21.47
N ASP A 159 -10.32 -22.03 21.35
CA ASP A 159 -9.41 -22.15 22.49
C ASP A 159 -8.88 -20.79 22.95
N ILE A 160 -8.73 -19.84 22.00
CA ILE A 160 -8.21 -18.49 22.29
C ILE A 160 -9.32 -17.46 22.53
N LYS A 161 -10.60 -17.78 22.28
CA LYS A 161 -11.72 -16.84 22.28
C LYS A 161 -11.82 -16.02 23.57
N SER A 162 -11.69 -16.66 24.72
CA SER A 162 -11.83 -15.99 26.04
C SER A 162 -10.71 -14.99 26.36
N ARG A 163 -9.57 -15.09 25.67
CA ARG A 163 -8.40 -14.22 25.85
C ARG A 163 -8.08 -13.39 24.60
N THR A 164 -9.02 -13.35 23.63
CA THR A 164 -8.90 -12.54 22.43
C THR A 164 -9.76 -11.28 22.54
N ARG A 165 -9.12 -10.12 22.45
CA ARG A 165 -9.77 -8.82 22.29
C ARG A 165 -9.90 -8.50 20.81
N LEU A 166 -11.09 -8.06 20.38
CA LEU A 166 -11.32 -7.56 19.02
C LEU A 166 -11.34 -6.05 19.01
N VAL A 167 -10.58 -5.46 18.07
CA VAL A 167 -10.46 -4.01 17.87
C VAL A 167 -10.80 -3.61 16.43
N ARG A 168 -10.95 -2.32 16.16
CA ARG A 168 -11.54 -1.84 14.90
C ARG A 168 -10.55 -1.76 13.74
N SER A 169 -9.24 -1.59 14.01
CA SER A 169 -8.22 -1.41 12.99
C SER A 169 -6.93 -2.14 13.31
N GLY A 170 -6.10 -2.40 12.29
CA GLY A 170 -4.78 -3.01 12.48
C GLY A 170 -3.83 -2.10 13.26
N THR A 171 -3.92 -0.78 13.09
CA THR A 171 -3.15 0.18 13.92
C THR A 171 -3.53 0.04 15.40
N GLU A 172 -4.82 -0.09 15.74
CA GLU A 172 -5.28 -0.31 17.13
C GLU A 172 -4.78 -1.66 17.67
N VAL A 173 -4.64 -2.70 16.81
CA VAL A 173 -3.97 -3.96 17.20
C VAL A 173 -2.53 -3.67 17.62
N ALA A 174 -1.75 -2.98 16.78
CA ALA A 174 -0.35 -2.65 17.08
C ALA A 174 -0.21 -1.79 18.34
N GLU A 175 -1.04 -0.75 18.50
CA GLU A 175 -1.04 0.10 19.69
C GLU A 175 -1.35 -0.66 20.98
N THR A 176 -2.31 -1.61 20.94
CA THR A 176 -2.68 -2.43 22.08
C THR A 176 -1.50 -3.29 22.54
N VAL A 177 -0.76 -3.87 21.59
CA VAL A 177 0.46 -4.64 21.89
C VAL A 177 1.57 -3.74 22.41
N ALA A 178 1.80 -2.57 21.80
CA ALA A 178 2.82 -1.62 22.22
C ALA A 178 2.64 -1.17 23.66
N LYS A 179 1.40 -0.93 24.09
CA LYS A 179 1.04 -0.57 25.46
C LYS A 179 1.18 -1.75 26.45
N GLY A 180 1.37 -2.98 25.95
CA GLY A 180 1.41 -4.19 26.79
C GLY A 180 0.02 -4.65 27.29
N GLU A 181 -1.04 -4.16 26.68
CA GLU A 181 -2.43 -4.56 26.99
C GLU A 181 -2.78 -5.92 26.33
N ALA A 182 -1.98 -6.38 25.38
CA ALA A 182 -1.99 -7.72 24.84
C ALA A 182 -0.56 -8.21 24.60
N GLU A 183 -0.33 -9.52 24.77
CA GLU A 183 0.97 -10.16 24.58
C GLU A 183 1.33 -10.25 23.10
N MET A 184 0.35 -10.51 22.25
CA MET A 184 0.53 -10.55 20.80
C MET A 184 -0.70 -10.06 20.05
N GLY A 185 -0.47 -9.63 18.82
CA GLY A 185 -1.50 -9.29 17.84
C GLY A 185 -1.15 -9.80 16.46
N ILE A 186 -2.11 -9.80 15.54
CA ILE A 186 -1.87 -10.11 14.13
C ILE A 186 -2.51 -9.03 13.27
N GLY A 187 -1.70 -8.48 12.37
CA GLY A 187 -2.11 -7.45 11.42
C GLY A 187 -1.14 -7.37 10.23
N VAL A 188 -1.29 -6.36 9.40
CA VAL A 188 -0.35 -6.14 8.29
C VAL A 188 0.86 -5.33 8.76
N ALA A 189 2.04 -5.61 8.18
CA ALA A 189 3.29 -4.99 8.61
C ALA A 189 3.25 -3.44 8.59
N SER A 190 2.53 -2.84 7.63
CA SER A 190 2.38 -1.39 7.55
C SER A 190 1.61 -0.75 8.72
N ASP A 191 0.74 -1.49 9.41
CA ASP A 191 0.05 -0.98 10.60
C ASP A 191 1.02 -0.83 11.79
N ALA A 192 2.01 -1.74 11.89
CA ALA A 192 3.03 -1.70 12.92
C ALA A 192 4.12 -0.65 12.62
N ALA A 193 4.41 -0.37 11.36
CA ALA A 193 5.49 0.54 10.96
C ALA A 193 5.33 1.98 11.49
N ILE A 194 4.11 2.39 11.82
CA ILE A 194 3.79 3.73 12.37
C ILE A 194 3.61 3.75 13.89
N VAL A 195 3.71 2.60 14.54
CA VAL A 195 3.55 2.47 15.99
C VAL A 195 4.91 2.16 16.61
N PRO A 196 5.43 3.04 17.51
CA PRO A 196 6.70 2.78 18.18
C PRO A 196 6.57 1.55 19.11
N ASP A 197 7.72 0.98 19.45
CA ASP A 197 7.85 -0.14 20.39
C ASP A 197 7.17 -1.45 19.98
N ILE A 198 7.00 -1.66 18.68
CA ILE A 198 6.51 -2.92 18.08
C ILE A 198 7.63 -3.61 17.29
N GLU A 199 7.70 -4.91 17.40
CA GLU A 199 8.41 -5.82 16.50
C GLU A 199 7.42 -6.67 15.74
N THR A 200 7.76 -6.98 14.48
CA THR A 200 6.92 -7.79 13.60
C THR A 200 7.65 -9.08 13.23
N ILE A 201 6.94 -10.20 13.30
CA ILE A 201 7.44 -11.51 12.92
C ILE A 201 6.53 -12.05 11.82
N ALA A 202 7.11 -12.41 10.67
CA ALA A 202 6.36 -12.94 9.53
C ALA A 202 5.58 -14.20 9.90
N LEU A 203 4.38 -14.37 9.33
CA LEU A 203 3.64 -15.61 9.44
C LEU A 203 4.38 -16.74 8.68
N PRO A 204 4.21 -18.02 9.09
CA PRO A 204 4.72 -19.15 8.33
C PRO A 204 4.22 -19.16 6.88
N SER A 205 5.08 -19.46 5.93
CA SER A 205 4.80 -19.43 4.49
C SER A 205 3.47 -20.11 4.09
N PRO A 206 3.08 -21.30 4.63
CA PRO A 206 1.83 -21.95 4.21
C PRO A 206 0.54 -21.18 4.59
N VAL A 207 0.62 -20.23 5.53
CA VAL A 207 -0.51 -19.44 5.99
C VAL A 207 -0.32 -17.94 5.78
N GLN A 208 0.83 -17.54 5.19
CA GLN A 208 1.11 -16.17 4.82
C GLN A 208 0.14 -15.69 3.75
N SER A 209 -0.26 -14.44 3.81
CA SER A 209 -1.05 -13.77 2.80
C SER A 209 -0.54 -12.35 2.59
N TYR A 210 -0.70 -11.86 1.36
CA TYR A 210 -0.27 -10.53 0.96
C TYR A 210 -1.42 -9.76 0.34
N SER A 211 -1.50 -8.49 0.70
CA SER A 211 -2.24 -7.52 -0.10
C SER A 211 -1.26 -6.92 -1.12
N VAL A 212 -1.49 -7.21 -2.40
CA VAL A 212 -0.68 -6.69 -3.51
C VAL A 212 -1.39 -5.49 -4.12
N TYR A 213 -0.65 -4.41 -4.37
CA TYR A 213 -1.14 -3.16 -4.94
C TYR A 213 -0.53 -2.93 -6.31
N VAL A 214 -1.37 -2.93 -7.33
CA VAL A 214 -1.00 -2.67 -8.71
C VAL A 214 -1.64 -1.36 -9.15
N ALA A 215 -0.84 -0.44 -9.69
CA ALA A 215 -1.33 0.80 -10.28
C ALA A 215 -1.74 0.56 -11.72
N GLY A 216 -2.86 1.13 -12.15
CA GLY A 216 -3.32 1.13 -13.52
C GLY A 216 -3.86 2.51 -13.93
N ILE A 217 -3.75 2.86 -15.20
CA ILE A 217 -4.22 4.12 -15.76
C ILE A 217 -5.68 3.97 -16.18
N SER A 218 -6.51 4.92 -15.81
CA SER A 218 -7.92 4.97 -16.23
C SER A 218 -8.03 5.15 -17.74
N ALA A 219 -8.90 4.37 -18.38
CA ALA A 219 -9.22 4.53 -19.80
C ALA A 219 -9.92 5.87 -20.13
N GLY A 220 -10.50 6.51 -19.12
CA GLY A 220 -11.11 7.84 -19.24
C GLY A 220 -10.17 9.01 -18.90
N SER A 221 -8.90 8.74 -18.55
CA SER A 221 -7.94 9.80 -18.27
C SER A 221 -7.59 10.60 -19.53
N THR A 222 -7.58 11.92 -19.38
CA THR A 222 -7.08 12.86 -20.41
C THR A 222 -5.60 13.21 -20.20
N GLN A 223 -4.98 12.67 -19.12
CA GLN A 223 -3.62 12.96 -18.66
C GLN A 223 -2.74 11.70 -18.70
N VAL A 224 -2.88 10.89 -19.75
CA VAL A 224 -2.26 9.54 -19.83
C VAL A 224 -0.73 9.59 -19.68
N ASP A 225 -0.05 10.57 -20.27
CA ASP A 225 1.41 10.67 -20.20
C ASP A 225 1.86 11.05 -18.79
N ALA A 226 1.23 12.04 -18.16
CA ALA A 226 1.50 12.40 -16.76
C ALA A 226 1.16 11.25 -15.78
N ALA A 227 0.14 10.46 -16.07
CA ALA A 227 -0.20 9.27 -15.30
C ALA A 227 0.87 8.16 -15.44
N ARG A 228 1.48 8.01 -16.63
CA ARG A 228 2.64 7.12 -16.83
C ARG A 228 3.85 7.59 -16.03
N ASP A 229 4.14 8.89 -16.06
CA ASP A 229 5.24 9.48 -15.28
C ASP A 229 5.03 9.26 -13.78
N LEU A 230 3.80 9.41 -13.29
CA LEU A 230 3.46 9.10 -11.89
C LEU A 230 3.73 7.62 -11.56
N ILE A 231 3.30 6.68 -12.39
CA ILE A 231 3.53 5.25 -12.16
C ILE A 231 5.03 4.93 -12.20
N ALA A 232 5.76 5.48 -13.15
CA ALA A 232 7.22 5.33 -13.25
C ALA A 232 7.92 5.87 -11.99
N PHE A 233 7.50 7.03 -11.48
CA PHE A 233 7.99 7.58 -10.23
C PHE A 233 7.69 6.65 -9.04
N LEU A 234 6.47 6.15 -8.94
CA LEU A 234 6.04 5.26 -7.84
C LEU A 234 6.80 3.92 -7.80
N THR A 235 7.38 3.50 -8.93
CA THR A 235 8.23 2.31 -9.02
C THR A 235 9.74 2.64 -8.91
N SER A 236 10.10 3.90 -8.69
CA SER A 236 11.50 4.34 -8.58
C SER A 236 12.19 3.80 -7.32
N PRO A 237 13.53 3.70 -7.30
CA PRO A 237 14.29 3.22 -6.15
C PRO A 237 14.03 4.02 -4.86
N SER A 238 13.85 5.34 -4.96
CA SER A 238 13.58 6.20 -3.80
C SER A 238 12.23 5.90 -3.17
N VAL A 239 11.18 5.69 -3.99
CA VAL A 239 9.86 5.32 -3.49
C VAL A 239 9.85 3.89 -2.94
N LYS A 240 10.56 2.95 -3.58
CA LYS A 240 10.74 1.59 -3.04
C LYS A 240 11.37 1.61 -1.64
N GLN A 241 12.41 2.43 -1.43
CA GLN A 241 13.02 2.60 -0.11
C GLN A 241 12.02 3.15 0.92
N ALA A 242 11.22 4.16 0.56
CA ALA A 242 10.21 4.71 1.44
C ALA A 242 9.09 3.70 1.75
N LEU A 243 8.66 2.92 0.77
CA LEU A 243 7.69 1.85 0.95
C LEU A 243 8.22 0.76 1.90
N THR A 244 9.49 0.35 1.74
CA THR A 244 10.13 -0.64 2.63
C THR A 244 10.20 -0.12 4.06
N ALA A 245 10.57 1.16 4.27
CA ALA A 245 10.54 1.79 5.58
C ALA A 245 9.13 1.86 6.20
N GLY A 246 8.09 1.94 5.35
CA GLY A 246 6.68 1.89 5.74
C GLY A 246 6.12 0.46 5.95
N GLY A 247 6.96 -0.56 5.97
CA GLY A 247 6.55 -1.95 6.22
C GLY A 247 6.00 -2.69 4.98
N PHE A 248 6.23 -2.16 3.77
CA PHE A 248 5.85 -2.81 2.52
C PHE A 248 7.04 -3.55 1.90
N GLU A 249 6.75 -4.60 1.15
CA GLU A 249 7.69 -5.23 0.22
C GLU A 249 7.45 -4.64 -1.18
N THR A 250 8.51 -4.50 -1.96
CA THR A 250 8.47 -3.99 -3.34
C THR A 250 9.03 -5.01 -4.32
N PRO A 251 8.56 -5.03 -5.58
CA PRO A 251 9.06 -5.93 -6.61
C PRO A 251 10.52 -5.64 -6.99
#